data_9ef22896c638dba9db9b6c1a4e2daa6e
#
_entry.id   9ef22896c638dba9db9b6c1a4e2daa6e
#
_cell.length_a   1.000
_cell.length_b   1.000
_cell.length_c   1.000
_cell.angle_alpha   90.00
_cell.angle_beta   90.00
_cell.angle_gamma   90.00
#
_symmetry.space_group_name_H-M   'P 1'
#
loop_
_entity.id
_entity.type
_entity.pdbx_description
1 polymer ?
#
loop_
_entity_poly.entity_id
_entity_poly.type
_entity_poly.pdbx_seq_one_letter_code
_entity_poly.pdbx_strand_id
1 'polypeptide(L)'
;MTLLNNILPETRRGKLRTLLDKGETVRALEAHNGLSGIIANNARVEGRSDKLSIQREFDAIWESSLTDSASKGHPDIEVVSFDSRLQSINEILAVTHKPIIVDGDTGGDSNNFEYMVTKLERAGISAV
;
A
#
# COMPACT_ATOMS: atom_id res chain seq x y z
N MET A 1 -9.10 9.52 15.12
CA MET A 1 -8.10 9.16 14.08
C MET A 1 -6.83 9.94 14.39
N THR A 2 -5.78 9.26 14.72
CA THR A 2 -4.57 9.91 15.23
C THR A 2 -3.61 10.23 14.08
N LEU A 3 -2.94 11.38 14.19
CA LEU A 3 -1.83 11.78 13.29
C LEU A 3 -0.68 10.75 13.23
N LEU A 4 -0.76 9.67 14.02
CA LEU A 4 0.22 8.58 14.09
C LEU A 4 0.43 7.85 12.75
N ASN A 5 -0.57 7.86 11.86
CA ASN A 5 -0.46 7.23 10.54
C ASN A 5 0.03 8.20 9.45
N ASN A 6 0.04 9.49 9.74
CA ASN A 6 0.49 10.51 8.79
C ASN A 6 2.01 10.72 8.92
N ILE A 7 2.77 9.79 8.33
CA ILE A 7 4.23 9.85 8.32
C ILE A 7 4.74 10.51 7.02
N LEU A 8 5.92 11.09 7.09
CA LEU A 8 6.55 11.69 5.93
C LEU A 8 6.80 10.67 4.81
N PRO A 9 6.61 11.06 3.54
CA PRO A 9 6.85 10.20 2.39
C PRO A 9 8.21 9.50 2.40
N GLU A 10 9.26 10.22 2.75
CA GLU A 10 10.63 9.71 2.82
C GLU A 10 10.75 8.58 3.85
N THR A 11 10.09 8.73 5.00
CA THR A 11 10.08 7.72 6.06
C THR A 11 9.36 6.45 5.59
N ARG A 12 8.22 6.60 4.89
CA ARG A 12 7.45 5.44 4.40
C ARG A 12 8.19 4.68 3.32
N ARG A 13 8.76 5.38 2.33
CA ARG A 13 9.49 4.75 1.22
C ARG A 13 10.58 3.79 1.70
N GLY A 14 11.38 4.20 2.68
CA GLY A 14 12.49 3.41 3.20
C GLY A 14 12.09 2.14 3.96
N LYS A 15 10.83 2.06 4.44
CA LYS A 15 10.41 0.94 5.29
C LYS A 15 10.44 -0.42 4.60
N LEU A 16 9.99 -0.50 3.35
CA LEU A 16 10.03 -1.77 2.60
C LEU A 16 11.46 -2.25 2.40
N ARG A 17 12.36 -1.35 2.00
CA ARG A 17 13.78 -1.67 1.84
C ARG A 17 14.36 -2.23 3.15
N THR A 18 14.04 -1.59 4.28
CA THR A 18 14.50 -2.05 5.60
C THR A 18 14.01 -3.45 5.94
N LEU A 19 12.77 -3.80 5.56
CA LEU A 19 12.23 -5.15 5.77
C LEU A 19 12.95 -6.17 4.87
N LEU A 20 13.13 -5.85 3.59
CA LEU A 20 13.82 -6.74 2.63
C LEU A 20 15.29 -6.98 3.01
N ASP A 21 15.99 -5.96 3.47
CA ASP A 21 17.41 -6.04 3.88
C ASP A 21 17.61 -6.95 5.11
N LYS A 22 16.57 -7.19 5.91
CA LYS A 22 16.58 -8.17 7.01
C LYS A 22 16.49 -9.61 6.54
N GLY A 23 16.16 -9.85 5.26
CA GLY A 23 15.96 -11.19 4.71
C GLY A 23 14.69 -11.88 5.21
N GLU A 24 13.75 -11.16 5.80
CA GLU A 24 12.47 -11.68 6.26
C GLU A 24 11.43 -11.70 5.13
N THR A 25 10.47 -12.62 5.23
CA THR A 25 9.32 -12.64 4.31
C THR A 25 8.41 -11.47 4.63
N VAL A 26 8.17 -10.59 3.65
CA VAL A 26 7.22 -9.49 3.76
C VAL A 26 5.81 -9.98 3.42
N ARG A 27 4.88 -9.81 4.35
CA ARG A 27 3.47 -10.16 4.17
C ARG A 27 2.69 -8.87 3.89
N ALA A 28 2.14 -8.76 2.70
CA ALA A 28 1.30 -7.65 2.31
C ALA A 28 -0.19 -8.05 2.34
N LEU A 29 -1.03 -7.14 2.84
CA LEU A 29 -2.48 -7.27 2.74
C LEU A 29 -3.01 -6.24 1.76
N GLU A 30 -3.96 -6.66 0.95
CA GLU A 30 -4.56 -5.82 -0.07
C GLU A 30 -5.40 -4.68 0.53
N ALA A 31 -5.37 -3.51 -0.15
CA ALA A 31 -6.30 -2.41 0.07
C ALA A 31 -6.54 -1.62 -1.22
N HIS A 32 -7.77 -1.12 -1.40
CA HIS A 32 -8.23 -0.40 -2.60
C HIS A 32 -8.95 0.92 -2.31
N ASN A 33 -9.09 1.30 -1.03
CA ASN A 33 -9.62 2.59 -0.58
C ASN A 33 -9.25 2.84 0.89
N GLY A 34 -9.65 3.99 1.44
CA GLY A 34 -9.35 4.34 2.82
C GLY A 34 -9.90 3.35 3.85
N LEU A 35 -11.10 2.80 3.62
CA LEU A 35 -11.71 1.82 4.56
C LEU A 35 -10.91 0.51 4.58
N SER A 36 -10.64 -0.07 3.41
CA SER A 36 -9.81 -1.29 3.33
C SER A 36 -8.38 -1.03 3.83
N GLY A 37 -7.86 0.18 3.63
CA GLY A 37 -6.58 0.62 4.23
C GLY A 37 -6.59 0.59 5.76
N ILE A 38 -7.66 1.06 6.41
CA ILE A 38 -7.82 0.99 7.87
C ILE A 38 -7.84 -0.47 8.33
N ILE A 39 -8.59 -1.34 7.62
CA ILE A 39 -8.67 -2.77 7.94
C ILE A 39 -7.29 -3.41 7.81
N ALA A 40 -6.60 -3.19 6.68
CA ALA A 40 -5.28 -3.75 6.42
C ALA A 40 -4.22 -3.26 7.42
N ASN A 41 -4.27 -1.99 7.81
CA ASN A 41 -3.35 -1.42 8.79
C ASN A 41 -3.50 -2.06 10.18
N ASN A 42 -4.72 -2.44 10.57
CA ASN A 42 -5.05 -2.94 11.90
C ASN A 42 -5.22 -4.47 11.96
N ALA A 43 -5.19 -5.16 10.81
CA ALA A 43 -5.32 -6.60 10.75
C ALA A 43 -4.14 -7.28 11.47
N ARG A 44 -4.44 -7.95 12.59
CA ARG A 44 -3.45 -8.63 13.42
C ARG A 44 -4.06 -9.84 14.10
N VAL A 45 -3.21 -10.82 14.40
CA VAL A 45 -3.56 -11.98 15.20
C VAL A 45 -2.78 -11.90 16.51
N GLU A 46 -3.49 -12.00 17.62
CA GLU A 46 -2.90 -12.12 18.94
C GLU A 46 -2.89 -13.61 19.32
N GLY A 47 -1.70 -14.22 19.34
CA GLY A 47 -1.51 -15.59 19.78
C GLY A 47 -0.95 -15.61 21.20
N ARG A 48 -1.45 -16.51 22.05
CA ARG A 48 -0.81 -16.87 23.32
C ARG A 48 -0.03 -18.18 23.11
N SER A 49 1.27 -18.11 23.20
CA SER A 49 2.08 -19.27 23.52
C SER A 49 2.37 -19.19 25.03
N ASP A 50 2.50 -20.33 25.71
CA ASP A 50 2.54 -20.46 27.17
C ASP A 50 3.52 -19.53 27.93
N LYS A 51 4.34 -18.77 27.22
CA LYS A 51 5.32 -17.84 27.81
C LYS A 51 5.51 -16.52 27.08
N LEU A 52 4.89 -16.30 25.88
CA LEU A 52 5.03 -15.04 25.13
C LEU A 52 3.73 -14.70 24.40
N SER A 53 3.30 -13.44 24.48
CA SER A 53 2.28 -12.91 23.57
C SER A 53 2.93 -12.73 22.20
N ILE A 54 2.50 -13.50 21.19
CA ILE A 54 2.94 -13.35 19.82
C ILE A 54 1.90 -12.48 19.10
N GLN A 55 2.27 -11.27 18.77
CA GLN A 55 1.48 -10.41 17.90
C GLN A 55 2.01 -10.56 16.47
N ARG A 56 1.16 -10.97 15.55
CA ARG A 56 1.47 -11.04 14.11
C ARG A 56 0.55 -10.10 13.37
N GLU A 57 1.13 -9.20 12.60
CA GLU A 57 0.43 -8.28 11.71
C GLU A 57 1.01 -8.37 10.29
N PHE A 58 0.32 -7.78 9.33
CA PHE A 58 0.87 -7.61 7.99
C PHE A 58 1.94 -6.52 7.99
N ASP A 59 2.97 -6.72 7.19
CA ASP A 59 4.18 -5.87 7.17
C ASP A 59 4.04 -4.71 6.18
N ALA A 60 3.22 -4.90 5.14
CA ALA A 60 3.00 -3.94 4.05
C ALA A 60 1.54 -3.96 3.58
N ILE A 61 1.20 -2.97 2.76
CA ILE A 61 -0.08 -2.92 2.03
C ILE A 61 0.22 -3.09 0.54
N TRP A 62 -0.63 -3.89 -0.13
CA TRP A 62 -0.69 -4.02 -1.58
C TRP A 62 -1.91 -3.25 -2.10
N GLU A 63 -1.69 -2.17 -2.83
CA GLU A 63 -2.77 -1.50 -3.57
C GLU A 63 -2.91 -2.17 -4.92
N SER A 64 -4.05 -2.82 -5.13
CA SER A 64 -4.33 -3.68 -6.27
C SER A 64 -5.19 -2.95 -7.31
N SER A 65 -4.76 -2.99 -8.57
CA SER A 65 -5.53 -2.47 -9.70
C SER A 65 -6.86 -3.20 -9.86
N LEU A 66 -6.85 -4.52 -9.69
CA LEU A 66 -8.04 -5.36 -9.79
C LEU A 66 -9.14 -4.94 -8.82
N THR A 67 -8.83 -4.84 -7.55
CA THR A 67 -9.83 -4.52 -6.52
C THR A 67 -10.21 -3.04 -6.53
N ASP A 68 -9.29 -2.14 -6.88
CA ASP A 68 -9.60 -0.73 -7.08
C ASP A 68 -10.58 -0.55 -8.26
N SER A 69 -10.32 -1.20 -9.41
CA SER A 69 -11.23 -1.20 -10.56
C SER A 69 -12.59 -1.81 -10.21
N ALA A 70 -12.60 -2.98 -9.55
CA ALA A 70 -13.82 -3.67 -9.14
C ALA A 70 -14.65 -2.83 -8.16
N SER A 71 -14.01 -2.13 -7.23
CA SER A 71 -14.70 -1.23 -6.27
C SER A 71 -15.42 -0.06 -6.93
N LYS A 72 -14.97 0.31 -8.12
CA LYS A 72 -15.55 1.36 -8.97
C LYS A 72 -16.52 0.81 -10.04
N GLY A 73 -16.77 -0.52 -10.05
CA GLY A 73 -17.65 -1.18 -11.02
C GLY A 73 -17.03 -1.34 -12.40
N HIS A 74 -15.71 -1.34 -12.51
CA HIS A 74 -14.98 -1.47 -13.76
C HIS A 74 -14.20 -2.78 -13.85
N PRO A 75 -13.98 -3.33 -15.06
CA PRO A 75 -13.07 -4.43 -15.28
C PRO A 75 -11.61 -3.97 -15.11
N ASP A 76 -10.75 -4.93 -14.79
CA ASP A 76 -9.31 -4.71 -14.63
C ASP A 76 -8.59 -4.78 -15.99
N ILE A 77 -8.75 -3.73 -16.76
CA ILE A 77 -8.16 -3.54 -18.11
C ILE A 77 -7.70 -2.09 -18.31
N GLU A 78 -7.23 -1.45 -17.25
CA GLU A 78 -6.71 -0.07 -17.25
C GLU A 78 -7.73 1.01 -17.66
N VAL A 79 -9.06 0.75 -17.51
CA VAL A 79 -10.08 1.78 -17.76
C VAL A 79 -10.15 2.82 -16.65
N VAL A 80 -9.70 2.47 -15.45
CA VAL A 80 -9.59 3.41 -14.33
C VAL A 80 -8.31 4.22 -14.52
N SER A 81 -8.45 5.52 -14.70
CA SER A 81 -7.30 6.39 -14.94
C SER A 81 -6.34 6.40 -13.74
N PHE A 82 -5.07 6.65 -14.02
CA PHE A 82 -4.04 6.80 -12.99
C PHE A 82 -4.40 7.86 -11.94
N ASP A 83 -4.99 8.98 -12.34
CA ASP A 83 -5.39 10.04 -11.39
C ASP A 83 -6.51 9.57 -10.45
N SER A 84 -7.44 8.75 -10.93
CA SER A 84 -8.47 8.12 -10.07
C SER A 84 -7.84 7.12 -9.10
N ARG A 85 -6.88 6.32 -9.55
CA ARG A 85 -6.13 5.40 -8.68
C ARG A 85 -5.29 6.17 -7.65
N LEU A 86 -4.66 7.26 -8.06
CA LEU A 86 -3.89 8.11 -7.14
C LEU A 86 -4.76 8.67 -6.01
N GLN A 87 -6.05 8.93 -6.26
CA GLN A 87 -6.99 9.31 -5.21
C GLN A 87 -7.16 8.17 -4.19
N SER A 88 -7.42 6.93 -4.63
CA SER A 88 -7.52 5.75 -3.75
C SER A 88 -6.23 5.52 -2.96
N ILE A 89 -5.07 5.65 -3.61
CA ILE A 89 -3.75 5.57 -2.98
C ILE A 89 -3.61 6.61 -1.87
N ASN A 90 -4.00 7.86 -2.11
CA ASN A 90 -3.94 8.92 -1.10
C ASN A 90 -4.86 8.65 0.10
N GLU A 91 -6.03 8.05 -0.12
CA GLU A 91 -6.91 7.62 0.98
C GLU A 91 -6.24 6.54 1.85
N ILE A 92 -5.57 5.57 1.22
CA ILE A 92 -4.82 4.53 1.94
C ILE A 92 -3.63 5.15 2.68
N LEU A 93 -2.87 6.03 2.03
CA LEU A 93 -1.73 6.73 2.64
C LEU A 93 -2.12 7.50 3.90
N ALA A 94 -3.32 8.08 3.94
CA ALA A 94 -3.82 8.85 5.08
C ALA A 94 -4.10 8.00 6.33
N VAL A 95 -4.28 6.70 6.18
CA VAL A 95 -4.75 5.80 7.26
C VAL A 95 -3.73 4.73 7.68
N THR A 96 -2.57 4.68 7.03
CA THR A 96 -1.52 3.69 7.34
C THR A 96 -0.14 4.31 7.48
N HIS A 97 0.66 3.71 8.34
CA HIS A 97 2.10 3.99 8.44
C HIS A 97 2.96 2.90 7.77
N LYS A 98 2.33 1.85 7.25
CA LYS A 98 3.01 0.72 6.60
C LYS A 98 3.55 1.12 5.23
N PRO A 99 4.58 0.45 4.73
CA PRO A 99 5.00 0.61 3.34
C PRO A 99 3.88 0.17 2.40
N ILE A 100 3.74 0.86 1.29
CA ILE A 100 2.74 0.54 0.27
C ILE A 100 3.46 0.11 -1.01
N ILE A 101 2.99 -1.00 -1.57
CA ILE A 101 3.38 -1.51 -2.89
C ILE A 101 2.18 -1.27 -3.80
N VAL A 102 2.37 -0.62 -4.92
CA VAL A 102 1.32 -0.29 -5.88
C VAL A 102 1.43 -1.22 -7.09
N ASP A 103 0.31 -1.79 -7.48
CA ASP A 103 0.15 -2.49 -8.75
C ASP A 103 0.18 -1.48 -9.90
N GLY A 104 1.20 -1.50 -10.71
CA GLY A 104 1.39 -0.59 -11.84
C GLY A 104 0.71 -1.05 -13.13
N ASP A 105 -0.08 -2.12 -13.11
CA ASP A 105 -0.66 -2.75 -14.30
C ASP A 105 0.42 -3.06 -15.36
N THR A 106 0.25 -2.58 -16.60
CA THR A 106 1.27 -2.68 -17.66
C THR A 106 2.33 -1.57 -17.58
N GLY A 107 2.20 -0.62 -16.64
CA GLY A 107 3.02 0.60 -16.58
C GLY A 107 2.46 1.73 -17.45
N GLY A 108 1.37 1.49 -18.18
CA GLY A 108 0.73 2.48 -19.05
C GLY A 108 1.61 2.88 -20.25
N ASP A 109 1.49 4.12 -20.70
CA ASP A 109 2.30 4.65 -21.79
C ASP A 109 3.76 4.84 -21.34
N SER A 110 4.70 4.26 -22.09
CA SER A 110 6.13 4.30 -21.77
C SER A 110 6.70 5.72 -21.64
N ASN A 111 6.12 6.71 -22.36
CA ASN A 111 6.56 8.11 -22.27
C ASN A 111 6.08 8.76 -20.96
N ASN A 112 5.05 8.24 -20.35
CA ASN A 112 4.46 8.76 -19.12
C ASN A 112 4.88 7.98 -17.86
N PHE A 113 5.50 6.81 -18.04
CA PHE A 113 5.86 5.92 -16.93
C PHE A 113 6.74 6.60 -15.87
N GLU A 114 7.76 7.32 -16.30
CA GLU A 114 8.66 8.05 -15.39
C GLU A 114 7.89 9.10 -14.55
N TYR A 115 6.93 9.79 -15.17
CA TYR A 115 6.09 10.76 -14.46
C TYR A 115 5.17 10.10 -13.45
N MET A 116 4.60 8.94 -13.79
CA MET A 116 3.79 8.14 -12.89
C MET A 116 4.61 7.70 -11.66
N VAL A 117 5.76 7.08 -11.90
CA VAL A 117 6.66 6.64 -10.82
C VAL A 117 7.10 7.81 -9.94
N THR A 118 7.43 8.95 -10.54
CA THR A 118 7.79 10.16 -9.81
C THR A 118 6.66 10.67 -8.90
N LYS A 119 5.40 10.63 -9.36
CA LYS A 119 4.24 11.00 -8.53
C LYS A 119 4.08 10.04 -7.35
N LEU A 120 4.18 8.73 -7.59
CA LEU A 120 4.09 7.70 -6.55
C LEU A 120 5.23 7.82 -5.54
N GLU A 121 6.45 8.05 -6.00
CA GLU A 121 7.60 8.26 -5.12
C GLU A 121 7.41 9.47 -4.21
N ARG A 122 6.95 10.60 -4.75
CA ARG A 122 6.67 11.82 -3.97
C ARG A 122 5.55 11.61 -2.96
N ALA A 123 4.55 10.78 -3.28
CA ALA A 123 3.49 10.40 -2.35
C ALA A 123 4.00 9.49 -1.22
N GLY A 124 5.15 8.86 -1.36
CA GLY A 124 5.75 7.98 -0.35
C GLY A 124 5.50 6.49 -0.59
N ILE A 125 5.17 6.10 -1.83
CA ILE A 125 5.05 4.70 -2.21
C ILE A 125 6.43 4.03 -2.16
N SER A 126 6.45 2.78 -1.70
CA SER A 126 7.70 2.04 -1.42
C SER A 126 8.14 1.16 -2.59
N ALA A 127 7.21 0.72 -3.43
CA ALA A 127 7.47 -0.05 -4.65
C ALA A 127 6.29 0.05 -5.63
N VAL A 128 6.57 -0.17 -6.90
CA VAL A 128 5.61 -0.33 -8.01
C VAL A 128 5.95 -1.61 -8.75
#